data_aa744dd560924f7d5c22b769ad2f6051
#
_entry.id   aa744dd560924f7d5c22b769ad2f6051
#
_cell.length_a   1.000
_cell.length_b   1.000
_cell.length_c   1.000
_cell.angle_alpha   90.00
_cell.angle_beta   90.00
_cell.angle_gamma   90.00
#
_symmetry.space_group_name_H-M   'P 1'
#
loop_
_entity.id
_entity.type
_entity.pdbx_description
1 polymer ?
#
loop_
_entity_poly.entity_id
_entity_poly.type
_entity_poly.pdbx_seq_one_letter_code
_entity_poly.pdbx_strand_id
1 'polypeptide(L)'
;MQELKLKGEVTASPYIKDIYRRLRTNIEFTGVENKVIAVTSCEAADGKSTISYNLARIFAESDKKVLYIDADMRNSHNYNRLGYNKEIKGLSHYLSGKENMTEVMYTTNYRKLV
;
A
#
# COMPACT_ATOMS: atom_id res chain seq x y z
N MET A 1 -12.94 2.78 12.01
CA MET A 1 -12.02 3.29 10.97
C MET A 1 -12.85 3.81 9.80
N GLN A 2 -12.46 4.93 9.26
CA GLN A 2 -13.09 5.45 8.04
C GLN A 2 -12.68 4.62 6.83
N GLU A 3 -13.52 4.60 5.80
CA GLU A 3 -13.23 3.94 4.55
C GLU A 3 -12.69 4.94 3.52
N LEU A 4 -11.61 4.56 2.84
CA LEU A 4 -11.10 5.27 1.68
C LEU A 4 -11.46 4.51 0.41
N LYS A 5 -12.09 5.19 -0.52
CA LYS A 5 -12.35 4.65 -1.86
C LYS A 5 -11.15 4.93 -2.75
N LEU A 6 -10.32 3.93 -2.93
CA LEU A 6 -9.14 4.03 -3.78
C LEU A 6 -9.51 3.83 -5.24
N LYS A 7 -8.96 4.67 -6.10
CA LYS A 7 -9.22 4.65 -7.55
C LYS A 7 -8.12 4.00 -8.36
N GLY A 8 -6.93 3.85 -7.79
CA GLY A 8 -5.81 3.25 -8.50
C GLY A 8 -6.07 1.78 -8.82
N GLU A 9 -5.77 1.38 -10.04
CA GLU A 9 -5.86 -0.02 -10.44
C GLU A 9 -4.47 -0.64 -10.49
N VAL A 10 -4.39 -1.90 -10.05
CA VAL A 10 -3.34 -2.76 -10.54
C VAL A 10 -3.57 -2.84 -12.03
N THR A 11 -2.57 -2.50 -12.83
CA THR A 11 -2.69 -2.38 -14.28
C THR A 11 -3.64 -3.42 -14.88
N ALA A 12 -4.50 -3.00 -15.79
CA ALA A 12 -5.50 -3.86 -16.41
C ALA A 12 -4.90 -5.00 -17.25
N SER A 13 -3.59 -4.94 -17.56
CA SER A 13 -2.91 -5.96 -18.35
C SER A 13 -2.78 -7.28 -17.56
N PRO A 14 -3.30 -8.40 -18.06
CA PRO A 14 -3.10 -9.71 -17.42
C PRO A 14 -1.62 -10.09 -17.31
N TYR A 15 -0.81 -9.66 -18.26
CA TYR A 15 0.63 -9.90 -18.26
C TYR A 15 1.32 -9.25 -17.05
N ILE A 16 0.99 -8.00 -16.76
CA ILE A 16 1.57 -7.27 -15.61
C ILE A 16 1.05 -7.86 -14.29
N LYS A 17 -0.21 -8.23 -14.23
CA LYS A 17 -0.76 -8.92 -13.05
C LYS A 17 -0.01 -10.23 -12.76
N ASP A 18 0.32 -10.99 -13.78
CA ASP A 18 1.08 -12.23 -13.62
C ASP A 18 2.49 -11.97 -13.09
N ILE A 19 3.14 -10.88 -13.51
CA ILE A 19 4.44 -10.49 -12.98
C ILE A 19 4.34 -10.21 -11.48
N TYR A 20 3.34 -9.46 -11.04
CA TYR A 20 3.13 -9.20 -9.61
C TYR A 20 2.79 -10.47 -8.82
N ARG A 21 2.01 -11.37 -9.38
CA ARG A 21 1.70 -12.66 -8.74
C ARG A 21 2.95 -13.52 -8.59
N ARG A 22 3.85 -13.52 -9.57
CA ARG A 22 5.15 -14.21 -9.47
C ARG A 22 6.03 -13.57 -8.41
N LEU A 23 6.07 -12.25 -8.34
CA LEU A 23 6.79 -11.54 -7.29
C LEU A 23 6.24 -11.91 -5.91
N ARG A 24 4.94 -11.92 -5.73
CA ARG A 24 4.29 -12.37 -4.50
C ARG A 24 4.72 -13.79 -4.13
N THR A 25 4.64 -14.72 -5.08
CA THR A 25 5.04 -16.11 -4.85
C THR A 25 6.51 -16.20 -4.42
N ASN A 26 7.40 -15.48 -5.09
CA ASN A 26 8.81 -15.46 -4.73
C ASN A 26 9.04 -14.90 -3.32
N ILE A 27 8.31 -13.87 -2.94
CA ILE A 27 8.38 -13.32 -1.57
C ILE A 27 7.90 -14.34 -0.54
N GLU A 28 6.80 -15.04 -0.83
CA GLU A 28 6.27 -16.08 0.05
C GLU A 28 7.28 -17.22 0.25
N PHE A 29 8.07 -17.55 -0.78
CA PHE A 29 9.12 -18.55 -0.68
C PHE A 29 10.33 -18.13 0.16
N THR A 30 10.50 -16.83 0.44
CA THR A 30 11.61 -16.38 1.31
C THR A 30 11.39 -16.74 2.78
N GLY A 31 10.19 -17.15 3.14
CA GLY A 31 9.84 -17.62 4.47
C GLY A 31 8.46 -17.19 4.90
N VAL A 32 7.70 -18.11 5.48
CA VAL A 32 6.34 -17.85 5.98
C VAL A 32 6.31 -16.86 7.14
N GLU A 33 7.45 -16.62 7.77
CA GLU A 33 7.58 -15.70 8.90
C GLU A 33 7.83 -14.25 8.47
N ASN A 34 8.13 -14.01 7.19
CA ASN A 34 8.34 -12.67 6.66
C ASN A 34 6.98 -11.97 6.49
N LYS A 35 6.63 -11.14 7.47
CA LYS A 35 5.35 -10.43 7.51
C LYS A 35 5.46 -8.96 7.17
N VAL A 36 6.66 -8.41 7.16
CA VAL A 36 6.92 -7.00 6.89
C VAL A 36 7.81 -6.89 5.67
N ILE A 37 7.34 -6.13 4.68
CA ILE A 37 8.04 -5.90 3.43
C ILE A 37 8.26 -4.40 3.27
N ALA A 38 9.51 -3.99 3.18
CA ALA A 38 9.86 -2.61 2.88
C ALA A 38 10.21 -2.46 1.40
N VAL A 39 9.61 -1.49 0.75
CA VAL A 39 9.92 -1.15 -0.65
C VAL A 39 10.66 0.19 -0.65
N THR A 40 11.85 0.17 -1.20
CA THR A 40 12.71 1.35 -1.26
C THR A 40 13.37 1.47 -2.63
N SER A 41 13.88 2.65 -2.95
CA SER A 41 14.63 2.90 -4.16
C SER A 41 15.79 3.86 -3.87
N CYS A 42 16.77 3.87 -4.79
CA CYS A 42 17.94 4.76 -4.65
C CYS A 42 17.61 6.21 -4.98
N GLU A 43 16.58 6.46 -5.78
CA GLU A 43 16.21 7.79 -6.26
C GLU A 43 14.72 8.03 -6.06
N ALA A 44 14.34 9.30 -5.93
CA ALA A 44 12.93 9.70 -5.92
C ALA A 44 12.30 9.39 -7.28
N ALA A 45 11.02 9.05 -7.27
CA ALA A 45 10.22 8.77 -8.46
C ALA A 45 10.62 7.51 -9.27
N ASP A 46 11.31 6.55 -8.66
CA ASP A 46 11.65 5.25 -9.28
C ASP A 46 10.48 4.26 -9.36
N GLY A 47 9.25 4.71 -9.11
CA GLY A 47 8.08 3.86 -9.18
C GLY A 47 7.84 3.01 -7.92
N LYS A 48 8.52 3.26 -6.82
CA LYS A 48 8.34 2.48 -5.56
C LYS A 48 6.91 2.53 -5.03
N SER A 49 6.23 3.67 -5.15
CA SER A 49 4.83 3.80 -4.72
C SER A 49 3.90 2.94 -5.57
N THR A 50 4.13 2.87 -6.88
CA THR A 50 3.36 2.02 -7.79
C THR A 50 3.59 0.55 -7.48
N ILE A 51 4.84 0.15 -7.32
CA ILE A 51 5.20 -1.25 -7.04
C ILE A 51 4.65 -1.69 -5.68
N SER A 52 4.84 -0.90 -4.65
CA SER A 52 4.40 -1.24 -3.30
C SER A 52 2.88 -1.36 -3.21
N TYR A 53 2.15 -0.43 -3.81
CA TYR A 53 0.70 -0.46 -3.84
C TYR A 53 0.15 -1.68 -4.60
N ASN A 54 0.67 -1.93 -5.79
CA ASN A 54 0.25 -3.07 -6.59
C ASN A 54 0.56 -4.39 -5.90
N LEU A 55 1.71 -4.47 -5.24
CA LEU A 55 2.09 -5.66 -4.47
C LEU A 55 1.14 -5.87 -3.29
N ALA A 56 0.80 -4.81 -2.57
CA ALA A 56 -0.17 -4.87 -1.47
C ALA A 56 -1.53 -5.38 -1.96
N ARG A 57 -1.99 -4.87 -3.11
CA ARG A 57 -3.23 -5.32 -3.75
C ARG A 57 -3.21 -6.81 -4.10
N ILE A 58 -2.11 -7.28 -4.68
CA ILE A 58 -1.95 -8.69 -5.07
C ILE A 58 -1.93 -9.61 -3.86
N PHE A 59 -1.28 -9.21 -2.77
CA PHE A 59 -1.33 -9.97 -1.52
C PHE A 59 -2.75 -10.02 -0.93
N ALA A 60 -3.48 -8.92 -0.97
CA ALA A 60 -4.85 -8.87 -0.50
C ALA A 60 -5.79 -9.76 -1.34
N GLU A 61 -5.57 -9.82 -2.66
CA GLU A 61 -6.30 -10.75 -3.54
C GLU A 61 -6.10 -12.22 -3.14
N SER A 62 -4.96 -12.58 -2.60
CA SER A 62 -4.69 -13.95 -2.13
C SER A 62 -5.26 -14.25 -0.74
N ASP A 63 -6.22 -13.46 -0.31
CA ASP A 63 -6.94 -13.62 0.96
C ASP A 63 -6.09 -13.34 2.20
N LYS A 64 -5.00 -12.63 2.06
CA LYS A 64 -4.17 -12.18 3.17
C LYS A 64 -4.60 -10.81 3.65
N LYS A 65 -4.60 -10.60 4.96
CA LYS A 65 -4.79 -9.27 5.54
C LYS A 65 -3.54 -8.44 5.32
N VAL A 66 -3.69 -7.30 4.66
CA VAL A 66 -2.57 -6.45 4.29
C VAL A 66 -2.75 -5.06 4.88
N LEU A 67 -1.73 -4.57 5.55
CA LEU A 67 -1.62 -3.16 5.93
C LEU A 67 -0.61 -2.49 5.01
N TYR A 68 -1.08 -1.55 4.22
CA TYR A 68 -0.24 -0.74 3.35
C TYR A 68 0.11 0.56 4.05
N ILE A 69 1.38 0.80 4.29
CA ILE A 69 1.87 2.00 4.97
C ILE A 69 2.57 2.89 3.96
N ASP A 70 2.01 4.07 3.72
CA ASP A 70 2.67 5.13 2.96
C ASP A 70 3.53 5.94 3.94
N ALA A 71 4.80 5.62 3.97
CA ALA A 71 5.78 6.26 4.86
C ALA A 71 6.47 7.47 4.22
N ASP A 72 6.12 7.84 3.00
CA ASP A 72 6.65 9.02 2.32
C ASP A 72 5.91 10.27 2.79
N MET A 73 6.34 10.81 3.91
CA MET A 73 5.71 11.98 4.53
C MET A 73 6.10 13.30 3.88
N ARG A 74 7.11 13.31 3.00
CA ARG A 74 7.59 14.53 2.35
C ARG A 74 6.95 14.76 0.99
N ASN A 75 6.78 13.69 0.22
CA ASN A 75 6.37 13.76 -1.18
C ASN A 75 5.53 12.57 -1.57
N SER A 76 4.47 12.33 -0.81
CA SER A 76 3.53 11.26 -1.15
C SER A 76 2.75 11.63 -2.40
N HIS A 77 2.79 10.74 -3.39
CA HIS A 77 2.00 10.86 -4.61
C HIS A 77 0.69 10.07 -4.54
N ASN A 78 0.49 9.29 -3.47
CA ASN A 78 -0.63 8.37 -3.38
C ASN A 78 -1.99 9.08 -3.33
N TYR A 79 -2.10 10.22 -2.67
CA TYR A 79 -3.38 10.90 -2.60
C TYR A 79 -3.88 11.40 -3.96
N ASN A 80 -3.00 11.80 -4.85
CA ASN A 80 -3.39 12.18 -6.22
C ASN A 80 -3.72 10.95 -7.07
N ARG A 81 -2.88 9.94 -7.00
CA ARG A 81 -2.99 8.74 -7.83
C ARG A 81 -4.12 7.81 -7.37
N LEU A 82 -4.31 7.68 -6.07
CA LEU A 82 -5.32 6.79 -5.50
C LEU A 82 -6.63 7.49 -5.20
N GLY A 83 -6.67 8.80 -5.35
CA GLY A 83 -7.91 9.57 -5.30
C GLY A 83 -8.40 9.95 -3.92
N TYR A 84 -7.56 9.88 -2.89
CA TYR A 84 -7.94 10.38 -1.58
C TYR A 84 -7.42 11.81 -1.34
N ASN A 85 -8.01 12.48 -0.36
CA ASN A 85 -7.74 13.88 -0.06
C ASN A 85 -6.46 14.04 0.78
N LYS A 86 -5.69 15.10 0.51
CA LYS A 86 -4.53 15.50 1.33
C LYS A 86 -4.87 15.84 2.78
N GLU A 87 -6.12 16.18 3.05
CA GLU A 87 -6.55 16.59 4.39
C GLU A 87 -6.78 15.42 5.35
N ILE A 88 -6.69 14.18 4.87
CA ILE A 88 -6.83 13.03 5.75
C ILE A 88 -5.65 12.96 6.71
N LYS A 89 -5.94 12.48 7.91
CA LYS A 89 -4.91 12.25 8.92
C LYS A 89 -4.08 11.03 8.55
N GLY A 90 -2.80 11.11 8.71
CA GLY A 90 -1.87 10.08 8.28
C GLY A 90 -0.78 9.75 9.30
N LEU A 91 0.22 9.01 8.85
CA LEU A 91 1.30 8.50 9.69
C LEU A 91 2.02 9.60 10.47
N SER A 92 2.23 10.78 9.88
CA SER A 92 2.88 11.90 10.54
C SER A 92 2.09 12.40 11.78
N HIS A 93 0.77 12.36 11.72
CA HIS A 93 -0.08 12.73 12.85
C HIS A 93 0.06 11.73 14.00
N TYR A 94 0.16 10.45 13.69
CA TYR A 94 0.38 9.42 14.69
C TYR A 94 1.77 9.52 15.32
N LEU A 95 2.81 9.66 14.50
CA LEU A 95 4.19 9.72 14.98
C LEU A 95 4.48 10.97 15.81
N SER A 96 3.79 12.07 15.54
CA SER A 96 3.91 13.30 16.31
C SER A 96 3.05 13.33 17.57
N GLY A 97 2.29 12.26 17.83
CA GLY A 97 1.43 12.17 19.01
C GLY A 97 0.11 12.93 18.92
N LYS A 98 -0.22 13.46 17.74
CA LYS A 98 -1.46 14.24 17.55
C LYS A 98 -2.70 13.37 17.41
N GLU A 99 -2.55 12.16 16.93
CA GLU A 99 -3.67 11.24 16.67
C GLU A 99 -3.33 9.83 17.12
N ASN A 100 -4.38 9.08 17.46
CA ASN A 100 -4.26 7.66 17.77
C ASN A 100 -4.12 6.84 16.48
N MET A 101 -3.61 5.63 16.59
CA MET A 101 -3.45 4.72 15.46
C MET A 101 -4.76 4.50 14.69
N THR A 102 -5.87 4.30 15.40
CA THR A 102 -7.17 4.07 14.78
C THR A 102 -7.68 5.27 13.97
N GLU A 103 -7.21 6.48 14.28
CA GLU A 103 -7.59 7.69 13.54
C GLU A 103 -6.81 7.87 12.24
N VAL A 104 -5.70 7.18 12.08
CA VAL A 104 -4.82 7.30 10.91
C VAL A 104 -4.83 6.04 10.04
N MET A 105 -5.60 5.02 10.42
CA MET A 105 -5.81 3.82 9.63
C MET A 105 -7.17 3.88 8.94
N TYR A 106 -7.22 3.41 7.72
CA TYR A 106 -8.42 3.46 6.89
C TYR A 106 -8.66 2.10 6.25
N THR A 107 -9.90 1.60 6.36
CA THR A 107 -10.31 0.50 5.51
C THR A 107 -10.44 0.98 4.07
N THR A 108 -10.34 0.08 3.12
CA THR A 108 -10.45 0.44 1.71
C THR A 108 -11.60 -0.31 1.04
N ASN A 109 -11.92 0.10 -0.17
CA ASN A 109 -12.89 -0.61 -1.01
C ASN A 109 -12.35 -1.95 -1.54
N TYR A 110 -11.11 -2.29 -1.22
CA TYR A 110 -10.53 -3.60 -1.52
C TYR A 110 -10.53 -4.47 -0.28
N ARG A 111 -11.08 -5.67 -0.42
CA ARG A 111 -11.16 -6.61 0.70
C ARG A 111 -9.77 -6.91 1.26
N LYS A 112 -9.66 -6.87 2.58
CA LYS A 112 -8.44 -7.18 3.34
C LYS A 112 -7.26 -6.23 3.12
N LEU A 113 -7.48 -5.09 2.48
CA LEU A 113 -6.48 -4.03 2.35
C LEU A 113 -6.87 -2.83 3.24
N VAL A 114 -5.96 -2.48 4.13
CA VAL A 114 -6.07 -1.32 5.03
C VAL A 114 -4.94 -0.33 4.73
#